data_ac83417b66781b58c145188047594949
#
_entry.id   ac83417b66781b58c145188047594949
#
_cell.length_a   1.000
_cell.length_b   1.000
_cell.length_c   1.000
_cell.angle_alpha   90.00
_cell.angle_beta   90.00
_cell.angle_gamma   90.00
#
_symmetry.space_group_name_H-M   'P 1'
#
loop_
_entity.id
_entity.type
_entity.pdbx_description
1 polymer ?
#
loop_
_entity_poly.entity_id
_entity_poly.type
_entity_poly.pdbx_seq_one_letter_code
_entity_poly.pdbx_strand_id
1 'polypeptide(L)'
;KRIGDRLGTRYELFEDVYLKPFVALQFDRLETNANASTLLRSRDGNFTTSTLGFNLLADFRNSKNLPTSGSLSFFDQSYATLISDVPTIQTSVGSTFYQELINEKFIGSAKLKLSNVTAFDNKDTKLSDRLFASASDLRGFESRGVGPIDNGSHVGGNYLAVLNLKSTFPNPIPDILRPKSYLFYDMGNVWGVDYSDLISDSSKIRSSTGVAVDVTSPIGPLSFTYSIPLSKVSTDKEQKFLFNIKFIFYFFI
;
A
#
# COMPACT_ATOMS: atom_id res chain seq x y z
N LYS A 1 -15.15 -11.69 5.32
CA LYS A 1 -14.30 -12.82 4.89
C LYS A 1 -14.17 -12.78 3.38
N ARG A 2 -12.94 -12.94 2.85
CA ARG A 2 -12.66 -12.95 1.40
C ARG A 2 -12.02 -14.28 1.03
N ILE A 3 -12.52 -14.93 -0.02
CA ILE A 3 -11.99 -16.18 -0.60
C ILE A 3 -12.01 -16.00 -2.12
N GLY A 4 -10.97 -16.45 -2.82
CA GLY A 4 -10.94 -16.37 -4.27
C GLY A 4 -9.62 -16.86 -4.84
N ASP A 5 -9.61 -17.05 -6.15
CA ASP A 5 -8.46 -17.49 -6.94
C ASP A 5 -8.07 -16.43 -7.96
N ARG A 6 -6.78 -16.38 -8.26
CA ARG A 6 -6.21 -15.52 -9.29
C ARG A 6 -5.28 -16.32 -10.17
N LEU A 7 -5.53 -16.28 -11.46
CA LEU A 7 -4.68 -16.89 -12.51
C LEU A 7 -4.04 -15.76 -13.31
N GLY A 8 -2.76 -15.88 -13.58
CA GLY A 8 -2.03 -14.86 -14.34
C GLY A 8 -0.77 -15.43 -14.96
N THR A 9 -0.17 -14.66 -15.86
CA THR A 9 1.08 -15.00 -16.51
C THR A 9 2.00 -13.80 -16.54
N ARG A 10 3.26 -13.98 -16.95
CA ARG A 10 4.24 -12.91 -17.06
C ARG A 10 4.89 -12.99 -18.42
N TYR A 11 4.87 -11.87 -19.12
CA TYR A 11 5.56 -11.66 -20.38
C TYR A 11 6.60 -10.57 -20.23
N GLU A 12 7.79 -10.77 -20.75
CA GLU A 12 8.78 -9.72 -20.93
C GLU A 12 8.52 -9.05 -22.28
N LEU A 13 8.11 -7.77 -22.25
CA LEU A 13 7.83 -6.99 -23.46
C LEU A 13 9.10 -6.40 -24.07
N PHE A 14 9.98 -5.92 -23.20
CA PHE A 14 11.29 -5.38 -23.49
C PHE A 14 12.22 -5.74 -22.33
N GLU A 15 13.52 -5.53 -22.49
CA GLU A 15 14.50 -5.73 -21.43
C GLU A 15 14.04 -4.98 -20.14
N ASP A 16 13.91 -5.72 -19.04
CA ASP A 16 13.47 -5.25 -17.72
C ASP A 16 12.05 -4.65 -17.67
N VAL A 17 11.21 -4.86 -18.70
CA VAL A 17 9.80 -4.44 -18.74
C VAL A 17 8.87 -5.64 -18.89
N TYR A 18 8.01 -5.84 -17.91
CA TYR A 18 7.16 -7.04 -17.77
C TYR A 18 5.69 -6.69 -17.74
N LEU A 19 4.89 -7.35 -18.57
CA LEU A 19 3.43 -7.34 -18.51
C LEU A 19 2.93 -8.60 -17.80
N LYS A 20 2.05 -8.44 -16.81
CA LYS A 20 1.47 -9.52 -16.03
C LYS A 20 -0.06 -9.44 -16.06
N PRO A 21 -0.71 -9.93 -17.14
CA PRO A 21 -2.16 -10.01 -17.18
C PRO A 21 -2.66 -11.08 -16.20
N PHE A 22 -3.87 -10.88 -15.70
CA PHE A 22 -4.52 -11.82 -14.80
C PHE A 22 -6.04 -11.79 -14.90
N VAL A 23 -6.64 -12.89 -14.46
CA VAL A 23 -8.07 -13.01 -14.17
C VAL A 23 -8.23 -13.44 -12.73
N ALA A 24 -9.27 -12.98 -12.05
CA ALA A 24 -9.55 -13.37 -10.67
C ALA A 24 -11.05 -13.52 -10.44
N LEU A 25 -11.42 -14.47 -9.59
CA LEU A 25 -12.78 -14.64 -9.08
C LEU A 25 -12.72 -14.61 -7.56
N GLN A 26 -13.50 -13.74 -6.93
CA GLN A 26 -13.53 -13.54 -5.49
C GLN A 26 -14.96 -13.56 -4.97
N PHE A 27 -15.10 -14.14 -3.78
CA PHE A 27 -16.33 -14.15 -2.99
C PHE A 27 -16.05 -13.44 -1.66
N ASP A 28 -16.74 -12.33 -1.43
CA ASP A 28 -16.62 -11.53 -0.22
C ASP A 28 -17.89 -11.67 0.62
N ARG A 29 -17.70 -11.95 1.91
CA ARG A 29 -18.74 -11.75 2.92
C ARG A 29 -18.35 -10.55 3.76
N LEU A 30 -19.08 -9.46 3.59
CA LEU A 30 -18.91 -8.22 4.33
C LEU A 30 -19.90 -8.21 5.49
N GLU A 31 -19.38 -8.06 6.70
CA GLU A 31 -20.14 -7.89 7.93
C GLU A 31 -19.49 -6.75 8.71
N THR A 32 -20.25 -5.73 9.04
CA THR A 32 -19.82 -4.63 9.89
C THR A 32 -20.11 -4.95 11.35
N ASN A 33 -19.40 -4.31 12.26
CA ASN A 33 -19.66 -4.49 13.69
C ASN A 33 -20.90 -3.69 14.14
N ALA A 34 -21.41 -3.96 15.35
CA ALA A 34 -22.59 -3.33 15.91
C ALA A 34 -22.46 -1.79 16.07
N ASN A 35 -21.22 -1.27 16.15
CA ASN A 35 -20.94 0.16 16.31
C ASN A 35 -20.83 0.90 14.96
N ALA A 36 -20.93 0.21 13.83
CA ALA A 36 -20.94 0.85 12.53
C ALA A 36 -22.21 1.70 12.34
N SER A 37 -22.13 2.75 11.51
CA SER A 37 -23.30 3.54 11.15
C SER A 37 -24.37 2.67 10.50
N THR A 38 -25.62 3.10 10.57
CA THR A 38 -26.74 2.41 9.91
C THR A 38 -26.49 2.33 8.39
N LEU A 39 -25.95 3.40 7.83
CA LEU A 39 -25.62 3.48 6.39
C LEU A 39 -24.52 2.48 6.00
N LEU A 40 -23.51 2.30 6.84
CA LEU A 40 -22.46 1.32 6.59
C LEU A 40 -22.97 -0.12 6.75
N ARG A 41 -23.82 -0.37 7.76
CA ARG A 41 -24.47 -1.68 7.97
C ARG A 41 -25.41 -2.09 6.82
N SER A 42 -26.08 -1.14 6.20
CA SER A 42 -26.93 -1.44 5.03
C SER A 42 -26.15 -1.95 3.82
N ARG A 43 -24.80 -1.87 3.87
CA ARG A 43 -23.88 -2.36 2.83
C ARG A 43 -23.26 -3.72 3.14
N ASP A 44 -23.69 -4.36 4.24
CA ASP A 44 -23.33 -5.74 4.54
C ASP A 44 -23.94 -6.68 3.50
N GLY A 45 -23.26 -7.77 3.20
CA GLY A 45 -23.75 -8.75 2.24
C GLY A 45 -22.67 -9.69 1.72
N ASN A 46 -23.12 -10.56 0.83
CA ASN A 46 -22.25 -11.45 0.08
C ASN A 46 -22.07 -10.85 -1.32
N PHE A 47 -20.84 -10.77 -1.78
CA PHE A 47 -20.49 -10.19 -3.07
C PHE A 47 -19.62 -11.15 -3.87
N THR A 48 -19.92 -11.25 -5.14
CA THR A 48 -19.08 -11.92 -6.13
C THR A 48 -18.37 -10.86 -6.95
N THR A 49 -17.07 -11.03 -7.18
CA THR A 49 -16.27 -10.13 -8.00
C THR A 49 -15.46 -10.93 -9.00
N SER A 50 -15.69 -10.70 -10.28
CA SER A 50 -14.89 -11.24 -11.38
C SER A 50 -14.02 -10.12 -11.92
N THR A 51 -12.71 -10.28 -11.90
CA THR A 51 -11.76 -9.22 -12.24
C THR A 51 -10.89 -9.63 -13.42
N LEU A 52 -10.74 -8.71 -14.36
CA LEU A 52 -9.70 -8.74 -15.40
C LEU A 52 -8.70 -7.62 -15.08
N GLY A 53 -7.42 -7.88 -15.24
CA GLY A 53 -6.44 -6.83 -14.99
C GLY A 53 -5.06 -7.16 -15.51
N PHE A 54 -4.17 -6.19 -15.39
CA PHE A 54 -2.76 -6.37 -15.68
C PHE A 54 -1.91 -5.49 -14.76
N ASN A 55 -0.65 -5.93 -14.57
CA ASN A 55 0.42 -5.15 -13.99
C ASN A 55 1.51 -4.96 -15.04
N LEU A 56 1.88 -3.73 -15.30
CA LEU A 56 3.06 -3.37 -16.09
C LEU A 56 4.16 -2.97 -15.10
N LEU A 57 5.31 -3.63 -15.17
CA LEU A 57 6.45 -3.42 -14.28
C LEU A 57 7.69 -3.09 -15.10
N ALA A 58 8.36 -1.98 -14.79
CA ALA A 58 9.65 -1.61 -15.34
C ALA A 58 10.68 -1.55 -14.21
N ASP A 59 11.72 -2.38 -14.28
CA ASP A 59 12.73 -2.54 -13.23
C ASP A 59 14.13 -2.23 -13.75
N PHE A 60 14.46 -0.94 -13.80
CA PHE A 60 15.75 -0.41 -14.26
C PHE A 60 16.74 -0.17 -13.11
N ARG A 61 16.59 -0.90 -12.00
CA ARG A 61 17.53 -0.82 -10.89
C ARG A 61 18.82 -1.55 -11.21
N ASN A 62 19.95 -0.99 -10.80
CA ASN A 62 21.26 -1.64 -10.93
C ASN A 62 21.37 -2.96 -10.14
N SER A 63 20.53 -3.14 -9.10
CA SER A 63 20.43 -4.37 -8.32
C SER A 63 19.00 -4.57 -7.80
N LYS A 64 18.45 -5.78 -7.94
CA LYS A 64 17.11 -6.12 -7.44
C LYS A 64 17.04 -6.17 -5.91
N ASN A 65 18.15 -6.56 -5.26
CA ASN A 65 18.18 -6.75 -3.80
C ASN A 65 18.73 -5.54 -3.05
N LEU A 66 19.75 -4.88 -3.62
CA LEU A 66 20.49 -3.79 -3.01
C LEU A 66 20.63 -2.62 -4.00
N PRO A 67 19.52 -1.99 -4.41
CA PRO A 67 19.59 -0.92 -5.39
C PRO A 67 20.32 0.30 -4.81
N THR A 68 21.28 0.82 -5.55
CA THR A 68 21.97 2.08 -5.27
C THR A 68 21.63 3.14 -6.30
N SER A 69 21.15 2.72 -7.49
CA SER A 69 20.75 3.61 -8.57
C SER A 69 19.65 2.98 -9.44
N GLY A 70 19.00 3.82 -10.25
CA GLY A 70 17.96 3.40 -11.17
C GLY A 70 16.55 3.55 -10.61
N SER A 71 15.59 2.88 -11.24
CA SER A 71 14.17 3.01 -10.86
C SER A 71 13.41 1.70 -10.95
N LEU A 72 12.36 1.60 -10.15
CA LEU A 72 11.34 0.55 -10.21
C LEU A 72 9.98 1.23 -10.34
N SER A 73 9.31 1.03 -11.47
CA SER A 73 8.02 1.64 -11.74
C SER A 73 6.97 0.57 -12.03
N PHE A 74 5.74 0.82 -11.63
CA PHE A 74 4.62 -0.06 -11.93
C PHE A 74 3.38 0.72 -12.31
N PHE A 75 2.54 0.09 -13.15
CA PHE A 75 1.20 0.51 -13.45
C PHE A 75 0.27 -0.69 -13.34
N ASP A 76 -0.64 -0.63 -12.38
CA ASP A 76 -1.66 -1.65 -12.14
C ASP A 76 -3.01 -1.14 -12.62
N GLN A 77 -3.68 -1.94 -13.44
CA GLN A 77 -5.04 -1.69 -13.89
C GLN A 77 -5.87 -2.93 -13.66
N SER A 78 -7.01 -2.79 -12.99
CA SER A 78 -7.97 -3.88 -12.83
C SER A 78 -9.39 -3.38 -13.05
N TYR A 79 -10.19 -4.23 -13.64
CA TYR A 79 -11.59 -4.00 -13.93
C TYR A 79 -12.42 -5.16 -13.36
N ALA A 80 -13.24 -4.88 -12.36
CA ALA A 80 -14.27 -5.80 -11.89
C ALA A 80 -15.41 -5.79 -12.91
N THR A 81 -15.62 -6.92 -13.57
CA THR A 81 -16.48 -7.03 -14.76
C THR A 81 -17.97 -6.88 -14.43
N LEU A 82 -18.80 -6.81 -15.47
CA LEU A 82 -20.26 -6.74 -15.34
C LEU A 82 -20.90 -7.96 -14.65
N ILE A 83 -20.18 -9.07 -14.52
CA ILE A 83 -20.62 -10.25 -13.73
C ILE A 83 -20.45 -9.98 -12.21
N SER A 84 -19.71 -8.93 -11.86
CA SER A 84 -19.50 -8.54 -10.46
C SER A 84 -20.74 -7.83 -9.90
N ASP A 85 -21.04 -8.08 -8.63
CA ASP A 85 -22.14 -7.38 -7.94
C ASP A 85 -21.94 -5.85 -7.92
N VAL A 86 -20.68 -5.42 -7.84
CA VAL A 86 -20.28 -4.01 -7.96
C VAL A 86 -19.13 -3.92 -8.95
N PRO A 87 -19.42 -3.50 -10.20
CA PRO A 87 -18.35 -3.26 -11.18
C PRO A 87 -17.49 -2.07 -10.76
N THR A 88 -16.18 -2.25 -10.76
CA THR A 88 -15.22 -1.20 -10.39
C THR A 88 -14.03 -1.17 -11.32
N ILE A 89 -13.45 0.00 -11.50
CA ILE A 89 -12.10 0.15 -12.05
C ILE A 89 -11.15 0.58 -10.92
N GLN A 90 -10.01 -0.09 -10.82
CA GLN A 90 -8.96 0.30 -9.92
C GLN A 90 -7.68 0.53 -10.70
N THR A 91 -7.08 1.69 -10.50
CA THR A 91 -5.82 2.08 -11.11
C THR A 91 -4.82 2.39 -10.02
N SER A 92 -3.59 1.87 -10.13
CA SER A 92 -2.50 2.25 -9.25
C SER A 92 -1.24 2.46 -10.08
N VAL A 93 -0.53 3.54 -9.81
CA VAL A 93 0.74 3.85 -10.42
C VAL A 93 1.74 4.18 -9.34
N GLY A 94 2.97 3.73 -9.51
CA GLY A 94 4.03 4.10 -8.60
C GLY A 94 5.40 3.96 -9.21
N SER A 95 6.31 4.73 -8.65
CA SER A 95 7.73 4.67 -9.02
C SER A 95 8.60 4.88 -7.80
N THR A 96 9.70 4.16 -7.74
CA THR A 96 10.75 4.33 -6.75
C THR A 96 12.07 4.60 -7.47
N PHE A 97 12.66 5.75 -7.21
CA PHE A 97 13.99 6.13 -7.72
C PHE A 97 15.03 5.91 -6.63
N TYR A 98 16.21 5.48 -7.05
CA TYR A 98 17.38 5.28 -6.20
C TYR A 98 18.53 6.09 -6.74
N GLN A 99 19.26 6.76 -5.86
CA GLN A 99 20.40 7.57 -6.19
C GLN A 99 21.45 7.56 -5.08
N GLU A 100 22.71 7.37 -5.42
CA GLU A 100 23.82 7.63 -4.52
C GLU A 100 23.90 9.13 -4.24
N LEU A 101 23.91 9.53 -2.95
CA LEU A 101 23.90 10.94 -2.55
C LEU A 101 25.31 11.49 -2.33
N ILE A 102 26.13 10.79 -1.55
CA ILE A 102 27.48 11.27 -1.18
C ILE A 102 28.52 10.24 -1.59
N ASN A 103 28.25 8.97 -1.34
CA ASN A 103 29.07 7.80 -1.67
C ASN A 103 28.18 6.55 -1.56
N GLU A 104 28.72 5.37 -1.86
CA GLU A 104 27.98 4.09 -1.82
C GLU A 104 27.28 3.78 -0.48
N LYS A 105 27.58 4.52 0.59
CA LYS A 105 26.98 4.34 1.92
C LYS A 105 25.70 5.14 2.13
N PHE A 106 25.52 6.24 1.39
CA PHE A 106 24.35 7.11 1.50
C PHE A 106 23.51 7.01 0.23
N ILE A 107 22.53 6.12 0.26
CA ILE A 107 21.61 5.91 -0.85
C ILE A 107 20.31 6.60 -0.55
N GLY A 108 19.95 7.59 -1.36
CA GLY A 108 18.64 8.20 -1.38
C GLY A 108 17.64 7.35 -2.14
N SER A 109 16.39 7.32 -1.69
CA SER A 109 15.30 6.83 -2.50
C SER A 109 14.06 7.68 -2.30
N ALA A 110 13.31 7.86 -3.40
CA ALA A 110 12.03 8.55 -3.42
C ALA A 110 10.99 7.63 -4.08
N LYS A 111 9.94 7.27 -3.34
CA LYS A 111 8.84 6.45 -3.84
C LYS A 111 7.56 7.28 -3.87
N LEU A 112 6.93 7.39 -5.03
CA LEU A 112 5.58 7.92 -5.21
C LEU A 112 4.63 6.77 -5.53
N LYS A 113 3.45 6.77 -4.92
CA LYS A 113 2.34 5.84 -5.21
C LYS A 113 1.05 6.61 -5.24
N LEU A 114 0.30 6.47 -6.32
CA LEU A 114 -1.03 7.02 -6.51
C LEU A 114 -1.98 5.88 -6.84
N SER A 115 -3.16 5.87 -6.22
CA SER A 115 -4.17 4.85 -6.48
C SER A 115 -5.56 5.46 -6.47
N ASN A 116 -6.42 4.92 -7.33
CA ASN A 116 -7.82 5.28 -7.41
C ASN A 116 -8.66 4.00 -7.57
N VAL A 117 -9.86 4.01 -7.02
CA VAL A 117 -10.91 3.03 -7.26
C VAL A 117 -12.23 3.76 -7.50
N THR A 118 -12.97 3.37 -8.53
CA THR A 118 -14.26 3.96 -8.88
C THR A 118 -15.25 2.86 -9.26
N ALA A 119 -16.44 2.90 -8.67
CA ALA A 119 -17.53 2.02 -9.04
C ALA A 119 -18.34 2.62 -10.21
N PHE A 120 -19.03 1.76 -10.97
CA PHE A 120 -19.89 2.12 -12.10
C PHE A 120 -21.35 1.75 -11.81
N ASP A 121 -22.21 2.06 -12.77
CA ASP A 121 -23.65 1.72 -12.76
C ASP A 121 -24.40 2.30 -11.58
N ASN A 122 -24.09 3.55 -11.21
CA ASN A 122 -24.66 4.23 -10.03
C ASN A 122 -24.53 3.42 -8.73
N LYS A 123 -23.49 2.59 -8.64
CA LYS A 123 -23.13 1.85 -7.42
C LYS A 123 -21.97 2.54 -6.70
N ASP A 124 -21.94 2.35 -5.42
CA ASP A 124 -20.84 2.85 -4.57
C ASP A 124 -19.78 1.77 -4.40
N THR A 125 -18.54 2.20 -4.28
CA THR A 125 -17.41 1.30 -4.02
C THR A 125 -17.63 0.52 -2.73
N LYS A 126 -17.50 -0.81 -2.81
CA LYS A 126 -17.61 -1.66 -1.61
C LYS A 126 -16.53 -1.29 -0.60
N LEU A 127 -16.86 -1.40 0.69
CA LEU A 127 -15.89 -1.17 1.77
C LEU A 127 -14.63 -2.05 1.62
N SER A 128 -14.78 -3.26 1.11
CA SER A 128 -13.69 -4.20 0.86
C SER A 128 -12.74 -3.79 -0.27
N ASP A 129 -13.19 -2.94 -1.18
CA ASP A 129 -12.43 -2.50 -2.36
C ASP A 129 -11.86 -1.08 -2.19
N ARG A 130 -12.25 -0.37 -1.10
CA ARG A 130 -11.70 0.95 -0.78
C ARG A 130 -10.22 0.89 -0.43
N LEU A 131 -9.57 1.99 -0.71
CA LEU A 131 -8.14 2.15 -0.50
C LEU A 131 -7.85 2.55 0.96
N PHE A 132 -6.78 2.01 1.49
CA PHE A 132 -6.25 2.34 2.81
C PHE A 132 -4.73 2.50 2.73
N ALA A 133 -4.18 3.42 3.52
CA ALA A 133 -2.75 3.46 3.73
C ALA A 133 -2.33 2.31 4.66
N SER A 134 -1.30 1.57 4.27
CA SER A 134 -0.66 0.60 5.15
C SER A 134 0.33 1.29 6.09
N ALA A 135 0.69 0.63 7.20
CA ALA A 135 1.72 1.14 8.09
C ALA A 135 3.11 1.27 7.41
N SER A 136 3.34 0.62 6.27
CA SER A 136 4.54 0.78 5.46
C SER A 136 4.41 1.88 4.38
N ASP A 137 3.20 2.25 4.00
CA ASP A 137 2.96 3.40 3.12
C ASP A 137 3.10 4.72 3.89
N LEU A 138 2.64 4.76 5.15
CA LEU A 138 2.67 5.96 6.00
C LEU A 138 3.09 5.55 7.43
N ARG A 139 4.40 5.41 7.64
CA ARG A 139 4.97 5.06 8.94
C ARG A 139 4.60 6.11 10.00
N GLY A 140 4.40 5.69 11.24
CA GLY A 140 3.92 6.57 12.32
C GLY A 140 2.40 6.53 12.51
N PHE A 141 1.69 5.86 11.60
CA PHE A 141 0.25 5.62 11.69
C PHE A 141 -0.05 4.12 11.61
N GLU A 142 -1.13 3.70 12.27
CA GLU A 142 -1.63 2.34 12.15
C GLU A 142 -2.05 2.04 10.70
N SER A 143 -1.92 0.78 10.32
CA SER A 143 -2.53 0.32 9.06
C SER A 143 -4.03 0.58 9.10
N ARG A 144 -4.57 1.24 8.07
CA ARG A 144 -5.98 1.68 8.00
C ARG A 144 -6.36 2.74 9.06
N GLY A 145 -5.39 3.43 9.66
CA GLY A 145 -5.60 4.42 10.70
C GLY A 145 -5.67 5.87 10.22
N VAL A 146 -5.76 6.08 8.90
CA VAL A 146 -5.80 7.39 8.23
C VAL A 146 -6.89 7.39 7.17
N GLY A 147 -7.55 8.54 6.98
CA GLY A 147 -8.54 8.74 5.92
C GLY A 147 -9.95 8.99 6.44
N PRO A 148 -10.98 8.85 5.57
CA PRO A 148 -12.37 9.12 5.89
C PRO A 148 -12.90 8.29 7.06
N ILE A 149 -13.77 8.92 7.86
CA ILE A 149 -14.33 8.33 9.08
C ILE A 149 -15.85 8.34 9.05
N ASP A 150 -16.44 7.18 9.31
CA ASP A 150 -17.84 6.98 9.55
C ASP A 150 -18.03 6.42 10.97
N ASN A 151 -18.76 7.17 11.81
CA ASN A 151 -19.06 6.80 13.20
C ASN A 151 -17.84 6.29 13.99
N GLY A 152 -16.72 7.04 13.92
CA GLY A 152 -15.48 6.71 14.63
C GLY A 152 -14.62 5.62 14.02
N SER A 153 -15.00 5.06 12.88
CA SER A 153 -14.27 4.01 12.18
C SER A 153 -13.72 4.51 10.84
N HIS A 154 -12.46 4.24 10.55
CA HIS A 154 -11.91 4.50 9.22
C HIS A 154 -12.52 3.58 8.18
N VAL A 155 -13.09 4.17 7.14
CA VAL A 155 -13.80 3.43 6.07
C VAL A 155 -13.02 3.35 4.77
N GLY A 156 -11.79 3.90 4.74
CA GLY A 156 -11.00 4.01 3.53
C GLY A 156 -11.55 5.05 2.56
N GLY A 157 -10.84 5.25 1.47
CA GLY A 157 -11.19 6.22 0.44
C GLY A 157 -11.13 5.65 -0.96
N ASN A 158 -11.59 6.44 -1.90
CA ASN A 158 -11.49 6.11 -3.32
C ASN A 158 -10.15 6.53 -3.93
N TYR A 159 -9.39 7.36 -3.21
CA TYR A 159 -8.10 7.88 -3.62
C TYR A 159 -7.04 7.68 -2.53
N LEU A 160 -5.84 7.35 -2.96
CA LEU A 160 -4.66 7.24 -2.11
C LEU A 160 -3.47 7.92 -2.82
N ALA A 161 -2.76 8.78 -2.11
CA ALA A 161 -1.47 9.31 -2.55
C ALA A 161 -0.46 9.19 -1.41
N VAL A 162 0.74 8.67 -1.73
CA VAL A 162 1.83 8.49 -0.77
C VAL A 162 3.16 8.84 -1.42
N LEU A 163 3.96 9.64 -0.71
CA LEU A 163 5.35 9.91 -1.03
C LEU A 163 6.22 9.45 0.14
N ASN A 164 7.21 8.61 -0.15
CA ASN A 164 8.19 8.15 0.83
C ASN A 164 9.58 8.59 0.38
N LEU A 165 10.26 9.35 1.20
CA LEU A 165 11.67 9.70 1.04
C LEU A 165 12.48 8.91 2.06
N LYS A 166 13.63 8.40 1.64
CA LYS A 166 14.49 7.60 2.49
C LYS A 166 15.96 7.86 2.14
N SER A 167 16.80 7.92 3.15
CA SER A 167 18.25 7.96 2.99
C SER A 167 18.89 6.92 3.90
N THR A 168 19.64 5.99 3.32
CA THR A 168 20.49 5.09 4.10
C THR A 168 21.67 5.87 4.68
N PHE A 169 22.23 5.37 5.76
CA PHE A 169 23.46 5.88 6.37
C PHE A 169 24.31 4.72 6.90
N PRO A 170 25.63 4.94 7.11
CA PRO A 170 26.54 3.95 7.66
C PRO A 170 26.02 3.40 8.99
N ASN A 171 26.08 2.09 9.14
CA ASN A 171 25.46 1.42 10.26
C ASN A 171 26.44 1.28 11.45
N PRO A 172 26.06 1.64 12.67
CA PRO A 172 26.83 1.38 13.88
C PRO A 172 26.73 -0.08 14.38
N ILE A 173 25.83 -0.89 13.81
CA ILE A 173 25.59 -2.29 14.21
C ILE A 173 26.58 -3.20 13.46
N PRO A 174 27.14 -4.24 14.09
CA PRO A 174 28.07 -5.17 13.45
C PRO A 174 27.51 -5.80 12.17
N ASP A 175 28.36 -5.95 11.16
CA ASP A 175 28.01 -6.42 9.81
C ASP A 175 27.48 -7.86 9.75
N ILE A 176 27.62 -8.64 10.82
CA ILE A 176 27.17 -10.05 10.88
C ILE A 176 25.69 -10.22 10.59
N LEU A 177 24.87 -9.23 10.90
CA LEU A 177 23.42 -9.20 10.63
C LEU A 177 23.08 -8.46 9.34
N ARG A 178 24.06 -7.98 8.60
CA ARG A 178 23.89 -7.15 7.38
C ARG A 178 22.84 -6.06 7.57
N PRO A 179 22.95 -5.25 8.64
CA PRO A 179 21.94 -4.28 8.98
C PRO A 179 21.94 -3.12 7.96
N LYS A 180 20.75 -2.56 7.70
CA LYS A 180 20.56 -1.35 6.89
C LYS A 180 19.81 -0.34 7.73
N SER A 181 20.48 0.75 8.08
CA SER A 181 19.86 1.86 8.80
C SER A 181 19.49 2.96 7.84
N TYR A 182 18.35 3.59 8.06
CA TYR A 182 17.91 4.71 7.23
C TYR A 182 17.03 5.69 8.00
N LEU A 183 17.14 6.94 7.61
CA LEU A 183 16.20 7.99 7.94
C LEU A 183 15.10 8.02 6.89
N PHE A 184 13.90 8.43 7.29
CA PHE A 184 12.81 8.58 6.35
C PHE A 184 11.94 9.79 6.65
N TYR A 185 11.23 10.22 5.62
CA TYR A 185 10.12 11.16 5.68
C TYR A 185 9.01 10.62 4.78
N ASP A 186 7.84 10.42 5.37
CA ASP A 186 6.65 9.96 4.67
C ASP A 186 5.59 11.04 4.67
N MET A 187 4.87 11.17 3.56
CA MET A 187 3.69 11.99 3.47
C MET A 187 2.63 11.30 2.61
N GLY A 188 1.37 11.54 2.94
CA GLY A 188 0.28 10.95 2.16
C GLY A 188 -1.10 11.27 2.73
N ASN A 189 -2.08 10.85 1.98
CA ASN A 189 -3.49 10.93 2.38
C ASN A 189 -4.31 9.81 1.71
N VAL A 190 -5.45 9.51 2.32
CA VAL A 190 -6.54 8.69 1.79
C VAL A 190 -7.79 9.54 1.85
N TRP A 191 -8.52 9.68 0.74
CA TRP A 191 -9.69 10.54 0.67
C TRP A 191 -10.72 10.05 -0.36
N GLY A 192 -11.86 10.73 -0.38
CA GLY A 192 -12.98 10.46 -1.28
C GLY A 192 -13.82 9.29 -0.82
N VAL A 193 -15.10 9.57 -0.62
CA VAL A 193 -16.11 8.57 -0.29
C VAL A 193 -17.31 8.83 -1.20
N ASP A 194 -17.80 7.79 -1.86
CA ASP A 194 -18.84 7.89 -2.88
C ASP A 194 -20.25 7.54 -2.36
N TYR A 195 -20.38 7.04 -1.13
CA TYR A 195 -21.68 6.58 -0.61
C TYR A 195 -22.42 7.61 0.27
N SER A 196 -21.77 8.68 0.69
CA SER A 196 -22.41 9.73 1.47
C SER A 196 -21.52 10.97 1.57
N ASP A 197 -22.11 12.13 1.33
CA ASP A 197 -21.47 13.44 1.53
C ASP A 197 -21.34 13.83 3.02
N LEU A 198 -21.97 13.07 3.93
CA LEU A 198 -21.93 13.31 5.37
C LEU A 198 -20.71 12.68 6.06
N ILE A 199 -19.89 11.94 5.33
CA ILE A 199 -18.70 11.30 5.88
C ILE A 199 -17.64 12.34 6.17
N SER A 200 -17.08 12.29 7.37
CA SER A 200 -15.95 13.14 7.74
C SER A 200 -14.72 12.74 6.95
N ASP A 201 -14.37 13.58 5.99
CA ASP A 201 -13.16 13.44 5.17
C ASP A 201 -12.26 14.65 5.34
N SER A 202 -10.96 14.46 5.37
CA SER A 202 -9.98 15.51 5.54
C SER A 202 -9.00 15.54 4.39
N SER A 203 -8.91 16.69 3.72
CA SER A 203 -7.90 16.95 2.68
C SER A 203 -6.49 17.16 3.25
N LYS A 204 -6.32 17.18 4.58
CA LYS A 204 -5.03 17.39 5.24
C LYS A 204 -4.06 16.27 4.90
N ILE A 205 -2.91 16.63 4.35
CA ILE A 205 -1.80 15.69 4.13
C ILE A 205 -1.19 15.33 5.49
N ARG A 206 -1.13 14.03 5.80
CA ARG A 206 -0.41 13.49 6.95
C ARG A 206 1.05 13.37 6.61
N SER A 207 1.92 13.55 7.59
CA SER A 207 3.34 13.30 7.42
C SER A 207 3.99 12.80 8.70
N SER A 208 5.08 12.09 8.54
CA SER A 208 5.89 11.54 9.62
C SER A 208 7.35 11.47 9.23
N THR A 209 8.21 11.40 10.21
CA THR A 209 9.64 11.15 10.04
C THR A 209 10.11 10.13 11.06
N GLY A 210 11.28 9.56 10.85
CA GLY A 210 11.83 8.61 11.79
C GLY A 210 13.06 7.89 11.31
N VAL A 211 13.41 6.86 12.07
CA VAL A 211 14.55 5.98 11.79
C VAL A 211 14.08 4.55 11.67
N ALA A 212 14.73 3.78 10.83
CA ALA A 212 14.47 2.36 10.75
C ALA A 212 15.75 1.56 10.53
N VAL A 213 15.72 0.31 10.99
CA VAL A 213 16.80 -0.66 10.83
C VAL A 213 16.20 -1.95 10.31
N ASP A 214 16.67 -2.37 9.14
CA ASP A 214 16.37 -3.68 8.56
C ASP A 214 17.56 -4.60 8.82
N VAL A 215 17.31 -5.80 9.35
CA VAL A 215 18.32 -6.82 9.59
C VAL A 215 17.94 -8.12 8.92
N THR A 216 18.92 -8.84 8.38
CA THR A 216 18.70 -10.18 7.85
C THR A 216 18.91 -11.20 8.97
N SER A 217 17.87 -11.97 9.27
CA SER A 217 17.93 -13.03 10.27
C SER A 217 17.70 -14.41 9.66
N PRO A 218 18.05 -15.51 10.34
CA PRO A 218 17.76 -16.87 9.87
C PRO A 218 16.27 -17.16 9.65
N ILE A 219 15.38 -16.43 10.32
CA ILE A 219 13.91 -16.57 10.17
C ILE A 219 13.32 -15.64 9.11
N GLY A 220 14.15 -14.80 8.48
CA GLY A 220 13.76 -13.83 7.47
C GLY A 220 14.16 -12.39 7.83
N PRO A 221 13.90 -11.44 6.93
CA PRO A 221 14.16 -10.03 7.19
C PRO A 221 13.29 -9.50 8.33
N LEU A 222 13.93 -8.83 9.30
CA LEU A 222 13.29 -8.10 10.39
C LEU A 222 13.44 -6.62 10.15
N SER A 223 12.40 -5.86 10.41
CA SER A 223 12.40 -4.40 10.31
C SER A 223 11.90 -3.76 11.60
N PHE A 224 12.70 -2.88 12.16
CA PHE A 224 12.38 -2.08 13.34
C PHE A 224 12.27 -0.62 12.91
N THR A 225 11.15 0.00 13.17
CA THR A 225 10.90 1.39 12.77
C THR A 225 10.42 2.19 13.98
N TYR A 226 11.04 3.34 14.23
CA TYR A 226 10.55 4.34 15.16
C TYR A 226 10.16 5.60 14.38
N SER A 227 8.95 6.07 14.58
CA SER A 227 8.32 7.13 13.79
C SER A 227 7.72 8.21 14.66
N ILE A 228 7.79 9.45 14.19
CA ILE A 228 7.18 10.62 14.83
C ILE A 228 6.22 11.24 13.81
N PRO A 229 4.88 11.18 14.02
CA PRO A 229 3.93 11.93 13.23
C PRO A 229 4.17 13.44 13.35
N LEU A 230 4.29 14.14 12.23
CA LEU A 230 4.50 15.59 12.16
C LEU A 230 3.21 16.32 11.82
N SER A 231 2.44 15.80 10.86
CA SER A 231 1.15 16.32 10.46
C SER A 231 0.09 15.22 10.59
N LYS A 232 -0.95 15.47 11.35
CA LYS A 232 -2.04 14.54 11.63
C LYS A 232 -3.35 15.28 11.89
N VAL A 233 -4.46 14.58 11.90
CA VAL A 233 -5.76 15.02 12.44
C VAL A 233 -6.06 14.24 13.72
N SER A 234 -6.97 14.76 14.55
CA SER A 234 -7.29 14.18 15.87
C SER A 234 -7.85 12.76 15.82
N THR A 235 -8.39 12.37 14.68
CA THR A 235 -9.00 11.06 14.44
C THR A 235 -8.02 10.02 13.91
N ASP A 236 -6.81 10.42 13.51
CA ASP A 236 -5.79 9.50 13.02
C ASP A 236 -5.28 8.58 14.15
N LYS A 237 -5.06 7.32 13.85
CA LYS A 237 -4.49 6.35 14.78
C LYS A 237 -2.99 6.29 14.61
N GLU A 238 -2.27 6.68 15.66
CA GLU A 238 -0.81 6.72 15.65
C GLU A 238 -0.19 5.39 16.07
N GLN A 239 0.90 5.01 15.38
CA GLN A 239 1.74 3.87 15.73
C GLN A 239 3.22 4.27 15.62
N LYS A 240 3.80 4.73 16.72
CA LYS A 240 5.18 5.24 16.75
C LYS A 240 6.24 4.16 16.57
N PHE A 241 5.95 2.93 16.99
CA PHE A 241 6.86 1.81 16.83
C PHE A 241 6.22 0.72 15.96
N LEU A 242 6.94 0.28 14.93
CA LEU A 242 6.52 -0.78 14.04
C LEU A 242 7.61 -1.84 13.97
N PHE A 243 7.22 -3.08 14.24
CA PHE A 243 8.04 -4.27 14.05
C PHE A 243 7.43 -5.15 12.96
N ASN A 244 8.21 -5.48 11.95
CA ASN A 244 7.79 -6.35 10.86
C ASN A 244 8.73 -7.54 10.72
N ILE A 245 8.16 -8.71 10.49
CA ILE A 245 8.88 -9.93 10.10
C ILE A 245 8.33 -10.36 8.74
N LYS A 246 9.22 -10.58 7.76
CA LYS A 246 8.87 -11.20 6.49
C LYS A 246 9.34 -12.63 6.51
N PHE A 247 8.44 -13.59 6.67
CA PHE A 247 8.78 -15.00 6.55
C PHE A 247 9.06 -15.34 5.08
N ILE A 248 10.22 -15.93 4.81
CA ILE A 248 10.56 -16.48 3.49
C ILE A 248 10.29 -17.97 3.55
N PHE A 249 9.16 -18.41 3.01
CA PHE A 249 8.90 -19.85 2.84
C PHE A 249 9.56 -20.32 1.54
N TYR A 250 10.59 -21.13 1.65
CA TYR A 250 11.09 -21.89 0.52
C TYR A 250 10.22 -23.14 0.37
N PHE A 251 9.30 -23.14 -0.58
CA PHE A 251 8.72 -24.39 -1.04
C PHE A 251 9.76 -25.08 -1.92
N PHE A 252 10.39 -26.13 -1.41
CA PHE A 252 11.10 -27.08 -2.25
C PHE A 252 10.04 -27.92 -2.99
N ILE A 253 9.87 -27.66 -4.29
CA ILE A 253 9.15 -28.52 -5.22
C ILE A 253 10.20 -29.34 -5.99
#